data_83d2571d604cf949c96a59eff731262d
#
_entry.id   83d2571d604cf949c96a59eff731262d
#
_cell.length_a   1.000
_cell.length_b   1.000
_cell.length_c   1.000
_cell.angle_alpha   90.00
_cell.angle_beta   90.00
_cell.angle_gamma   90.00
#
_symmetry.space_group_name_H-M   'P 1'
#
loop_
_entity.id
_entity.type
_entity.pdbx_description
1 polymer ?
#
loop_
_entity_poly.entity_id
_entity_poly.type
_entity_poly.pdbx_seq_one_letter_code
_entity_poly.pdbx_strand_id
1 'polypeptide(L)'
;PSFDGFERFPGRILHAHDFRDATEFQGKDVLLIGTSYSAEDIGSQCWKYGAKSITVSHRTAAMGYDWPANWEEVPLLTKVDGQTAYFKDGSSKTIDAIVLCTGYLHYFPFMEDRLRLVTANRLATADLYKGVAFVHNPKIHYIGMQDQWFTFNMFDAQAWWSRDVIMGRIDLPTQEVMISDVNDRVAREDAGQDDYDAIWYQGDYVKELIDETDYPSFDVEGACKVFKEWKGHKKKNIMTFRDNSYKSVITGSMAPIHH
;
A
#
# COMPACT_ATOMS: atom_id res chain seq x y z
N PRO A 1 -7.75 -6.74 12.90
CA PRO A 1 -9.12 -7.14 13.24
C PRO A 1 -9.14 -8.56 13.81
N SER A 2 -10.21 -8.88 14.56
CA SER A 2 -10.51 -10.23 15.03
C SER A 2 -11.94 -10.57 14.59
N PHE A 3 -12.19 -11.86 14.35
CA PHE A 3 -13.50 -12.37 13.98
C PHE A 3 -13.92 -13.44 14.98
N ASP A 4 -15.23 -13.64 15.15
CA ASP A 4 -15.77 -14.65 16.04
C ASP A 4 -15.26 -16.06 15.66
N GLY A 5 -14.80 -16.81 16.66
CA GLY A 5 -14.26 -18.16 16.51
C GLY A 5 -12.75 -18.26 16.24
N PHE A 6 -12.04 -17.15 16.07
CA PHE A 6 -10.58 -17.17 15.84
C PHE A 6 -9.82 -17.85 16.97
N GLU A 7 -10.28 -17.67 18.22
CA GLU A 7 -9.68 -18.26 19.42
C GLU A 7 -9.80 -19.80 19.46
N ARG A 8 -10.69 -20.39 18.65
CA ARG A 8 -10.90 -21.83 18.55
C ARG A 8 -10.47 -22.43 17.23
N PHE A 9 -9.98 -21.57 16.30
CA PHE A 9 -9.51 -22.04 15.01
C PHE A 9 -8.26 -22.91 15.19
N PRO A 10 -8.25 -24.16 14.71
CA PRO A 10 -7.13 -25.09 14.95
C PRO A 10 -5.92 -24.84 14.06
N GLY A 11 -6.09 -24.06 13.00
CA GLY A 11 -5.04 -23.71 12.03
C GLY A 11 -4.26 -22.47 12.42
N ARG A 12 -3.37 -22.06 11.54
CA ARG A 12 -2.56 -20.85 11.73
C ARG A 12 -3.33 -19.59 11.35
N ILE A 13 -3.32 -18.59 12.23
CA ILE A 13 -3.72 -17.22 11.93
C ILE A 13 -2.49 -16.33 12.05
N LEU A 14 -2.23 -15.52 11.02
CA LEU A 14 -1.15 -14.53 11.05
C LEU A 14 -1.56 -13.23 10.33
N HIS A 15 -0.92 -12.13 10.69
CA HIS A 15 -1.01 -10.89 9.92
C HIS A 15 0.00 -10.91 8.77
N ALA A 16 -0.30 -10.23 7.66
CA ALA A 16 0.60 -10.10 6.51
C ALA A 16 2.01 -9.62 6.91
N HIS A 17 2.11 -8.80 7.97
CA HIS A 17 3.39 -8.38 8.56
C HIS A 17 4.28 -9.55 8.99
N ASP A 18 3.70 -10.65 9.46
CA ASP A 18 4.41 -11.81 9.99
C ASP A 18 4.65 -12.90 8.94
N PHE A 19 4.11 -12.70 7.74
CA PHE A 19 4.39 -13.59 6.61
C PHE A 19 5.87 -13.54 6.22
N ARG A 20 6.49 -14.71 6.07
CA ARG A 20 7.91 -14.83 5.67
C ARG A 20 8.12 -15.78 4.50
N ASP A 21 7.34 -16.87 4.45
CA ASP A 21 7.54 -17.95 3.50
C ASP A 21 6.20 -18.60 3.14
N ALA A 22 5.99 -18.87 1.87
CA ALA A 22 4.78 -19.52 1.36
C ALA A 22 4.83 -21.05 1.46
N THR A 23 5.99 -21.66 1.71
CA THR A 23 6.14 -23.12 1.76
C THR A 23 5.29 -23.76 2.86
N GLU A 24 5.06 -23.05 3.98
CA GLU A 24 4.21 -23.53 5.06
C GLU A 24 2.74 -23.72 4.67
N PHE A 25 2.31 -23.13 3.54
CA PHE A 25 0.94 -23.20 3.03
C PHE A 25 0.75 -24.27 1.93
N GLN A 26 1.79 -25.01 1.58
CA GLN A 26 1.71 -26.09 0.60
C GLN A 26 0.62 -27.10 0.98
N GLY A 27 -0.26 -27.46 0.04
CA GLY A 27 -1.35 -28.38 0.21
C GLY A 27 -2.51 -27.89 1.08
N LYS A 28 -2.48 -26.62 1.55
CA LYS A 28 -3.51 -26.05 2.44
C LYS A 28 -4.55 -25.23 1.68
N ASP A 29 -5.75 -25.21 2.25
CA ASP A 29 -6.81 -24.29 1.91
C ASP A 29 -6.59 -22.98 2.70
N VAL A 30 -6.20 -21.88 2.01
CA VAL A 30 -5.75 -20.63 2.62
C VAL A 30 -6.82 -19.55 2.46
N LEU A 31 -7.23 -18.92 3.56
CA LEU A 31 -8.10 -17.75 3.57
C LEU A 31 -7.27 -16.47 3.76
N LEU A 32 -7.38 -15.54 2.82
CA LEU A 32 -6.84 -14.19 2.94
C LEU A 32 -7.98 -13.21 3.26
N ILE A 33 -7.78 -12.32 4.21
CA ILE A 33 -8.77 -11.30 4.58
C ILE A 33 -8.25 -9.92 4.19
N GLY A 34 -8.87 -9.31 3.17
CA GLY A 34 -8.46 -8.05 2.54
C GLY A 34 -8.14 -8.21 1.06
N THR A 35 -8.19 -7.11 0.30
CA THR A 35 -8.12 -7.09 -1.18
C THR A 35 -7.15 -6.04 -1.71
N SER A 36 -6.04 -5.82 -1.02
CA SER A 36 -4.96 -4.94 -1.46
C SER A 36 -3.70 -5.74 -1.79
N TYR A 37 -2.61 -5.05 -2.12
CA TYR A 37 -1.33 -5.63 -2.56
C TYR A 37 -0.83 -6.80 -1.68
N SER A 38 -1.01 -6.73 -0.35
CA SER A 38 -0.61 -7.84 0.52
C SER A 38 -1.36 -9.13 0.22
N ALA A 39 -2.68 -9.06 -0.05
CA ALA A 39 -3.47 -10.23 -0.39
C ALA A 39 -3.10 -10.79 -1.77
N GLU A 40 -2.87 -9.91 -2.74
CA GLU A 40 -2.44 -10.30 -4.09
C GLU A 40 -1.08 -11.02 -4.03
N ASP A 41 -0.09 -10.42 -3.36
CA ASP A 41 1.27 -10.92 -3.35
C ASP A 41 1.41 -12.20 -2.51
N ILE A 42 0.84 -12.22 -1.30
CA ILE A 42 0.90 -13.40 -0.43
C ILE A 42 0.09 -14.54 -1.04
N GLY A 43 -1.11 -14.26 -1.56
CA GLY A 43 -1.93 -15.27 -2.21
C GLY A 43 -1.26 -15.86 -3.44
N SER A 44 -0.68 -15.01 -4.29
CA SER A 44 0.06 -15.48 -5.48
C SER A 44 1.27 -16.33 -5.11
N GLN A 45 2.00 -15.97 -4.06
CA GLN A 45 3.10 -16.80 -3.56
C GLN A 45 2.58 -18.12 -3.00
N CYS A 46 1.56 -18.12 -2.15
CA CYS A 46 0.97 -19.36 -1.62
C CYS A 46 0.51 -20.28 -2.76
N TRP A 47 -0.14 -19.70 -3.77
CA TRP A 47 -0.58 -20.46 -4.95
C TRP A 47 0.62 -21.06 -5.71
N LYS A 48 1.66 -20.27 -6.01
CA LYS A 48 2.88 -20.72 -6.72
C LYS A 48 3.62 -21.80 -5.94
N TYR A 49 3.59 -21.79 -4.62
CA TYR A 49 4.20 -22.79 -3.75
C TYR A 49 3.29 -23.98 -3.42
N GLY A 50 2.16 -24.10 -4.12
CA GLY A 50 1.33 -25.29 -4.08
C GLY A 50 0.27 -25.32 -2.98
N ALA A 51 -0.25 -24.17 -2.57
CA ALA A 51 -1.50 -24.14 -1.80
C ALA A 51 -2.61 -24.83 -2.59
N LYS A 52 -3.46 -25.60 -1.90
CA LYS A 52 -4.54 -26.37 -2.50
C LYS A 52 -5.62 -25.44 -3.06
N SER A 53 -5.99 -24.39 -2.29
CA SER A 53 -6.87 -23.34 -2.73
C SER A 53 -6.54 -22.00 -2.08
N ILE A 54 -6.92 -20.88 -2.72
CA ILE A 54 -6.88 -19.54 -2.17
C ILE A 54 -8.30 -18.99 -2.15
N THR A 55 -8.76 -18.56 -0.99
CA THR A 55 -10.02 -17.83 -0.84
C THR A 55 -9.70 -16.44 -0.32
N VAL A 56 -10.18 -15.39 -1.00
CA VAL A 56 -9.97 -13.99 -0.59
C VAL A 56 -11.29 -13.39 -0.14
N SER A 57 -11.34 -12.93 1.10
CA SER A 57 -12.52 -12.29 1.68
C SER A 57 -12.43 -10.78 1.57
N HIS A 58 -13.37 -10.15 0.85
CA HIS A 58 -13.42 -8.70 0.63
C HIS A 58 -14.48 -8.01 1.48
N ARG A 59 -14.15 -6.81 1.99
CA ARG A 59 -15.08 -5.97 2.75
C ARG A 59 -16.02 -5.16 1.84
N THR A 60 -15.46 -4.56 0.80
CA THR A 60 -16.17 -3.61 -0.08
C THR A 60 -16.42 -4.21 -1.45
N ALA A 61 -15.36 -4.63 -2.14
CA ALA A 61 -15.43 -5.17 -3.49
C ALA A 61 -14.35 -6.22 -3.71
N ALA A 62 -14.62 -7.16 -4.61
CA ALA A 62 -13.63 -8.10 -5.14
C ALA A 62 -12.54 -7.34 -5.92
N MET A 63 -11.35 -7.92 -6.03
CA MET A 63 -10.26 -7.38 -6.86
C MET A 63 -10.58 -7.52 -8.34
N GLY A 64 -11.32 -8.56 -8.72
CA GLY A 64 -11.86 -8.75 -10.05
C GLY A 64 -10.82 -9.10 -11.13
N TYR A 65 -9.73 -9.74 -10.74
CA TYR A 65 -8.73 -10.25 -11.68
C TYR A 65 -9.11 -11.64 -12.20
N ASP A 66 -8.50 -12.03 -13.30
CA ASP A 66 -8.62 -13.40 -13.85
C ASP A 66 -7.69 -14.34 -13.06
N TRP A 67 -8.23 -14.87 -11.96
CA TRP A 67 -7.51 -15.74 -11.04
C TRP A 67 -7.50 -17.21 -11.53
N PRO A 68 -6.52 -18.03 -11.10
CA PRO A 68 -6.53 -19.47 -11.34
C PRO A 68 -7.80 -20.17 -10.83
N ALA A 69 -8.15 -21.34 -11.37
CA ALA A 69 -9.37 -22.07 -11.07
C ALA A 69 -9.56 -22.46 -9.57
N ASN A 70 -8.46 -22.58 -8.82
CA ASN A 70 -8.48 -22.86 -7.37
C ASN A 70 -8.33 -21.61 -6.51
N TRP A 71 -8.64 -20.43 -7.08
CA TRP A 71 -8.68 -19.14 -6.40
C TRP A 71 -10.07 -18.54 -6.55
N GLU A 72 -10.64 -18.04 -5.46
CA GLU A 72 -11.94 -17.37 -5.47
C GLU A 72 -11.97 -16.16 -4.55
N GLU A 73 -12.87 -15.23 -4.85
CA GLU A 73 -13.14 -14.07 -4.05
C GLU A 73 -14.54 -14.15 -3.47
N VAL A 74 -14.69 -13.93 -2.16
CA VAL A 74 -15.94 -14.04 -1.41
C VAL A 74 -16.19 -12.79 -0.58
N PRO A 75 -17.44 -12.48 -0.23
CA PRO A 75 -17.76 -11.39 0.68
C PRO A 75 -17.09 -11.54 2.06
N LEU A 76 -17.27 -10.52 2.90
CA LEU A 76 -16.63 -10.43 4.23
C LEU A 76 -16.87 -11.68 5.06
N LEU A 77 -15.79 -12.20 5.65
CA LEU A 77 -15.84 -13.21 6.71
C LEU A 77 -16.71 -12.71 7.88
N THR A 78 -17.61 -13.55 8.36
CA THR A 78 -18.45 -13.24 9.51
C THR A 78 -18.00 -13.95 10.78
N LYS A 79 -17.64 -15.23 10.66
CA LYS A 79 -17.14 -16.07 11.76
C LYS A 79 -16.39 -17.29 11.25
N VAL A 80 -15.69 -17.96 12.16
CA VAL A 80 -15.10 -19.27 11.95
C VAL A 80 -15.63 -20.24 13.01
N ASP A 81 -15.96 -21.47 12.60
CA ASP A 81 -16.33 -22.53 13.52
C ASP A 81 -15.53 -23.81 13.18
N GLY A 82 -14.64 -24.20 14.08
CA GLY A 82 -13.61 -25.20 13.76
C GLY A 82 -12.77 -24.77 12.56
N GLN A 83 -12.76 -25.57 11.50
CA GLN A 83 -12.10 -25.25 10.22
C GLN A 83 -13.04 -24.64 9.18
N THR A 84 -14.27 -24.28 9.54
CA THR A 84 -15.23 -23.71 8.59
C THR A 84 -15.34 -22.21 8.73
N ALA A 85 -15.01 -21.47 7.67
CA ALA A 85 -15.23 -20.04 7.56
C ALA A 85 -16.61 -19.76 6.95
N TYR A 86 -17.35 -18.80 7.50
CA TYR A 86 -18.67 -18.37 7.05
C TYR A 86 -18.62 -16.93 6.55
N PHE A 87 -19.28 -16.65 5.43
CA PHE A 87 -19.22 -15.36 4.78
C PHE A 87 -20.58 -14.64 4.78
N LYS A 88 -20.55 -13.34 4.49
CA LYS A 88 -21.72 -12.45 4.56
C LYS A 88 -22.86 -12.84 3.61
N ASP A 89 -22.57 -13.52 2.51
CA ASP A 89 -23.55 -14.04 1.55
C ASP A 89 -24.17 -15.39 1.96
N GLY A 90 -23.80 -15.94 3.12
CA GLY A 90 -24.24 -17.24 3.62
C GLY A 90 -23.42 -18.42 3.11
N SER A 91 -22.44 -18.20 2.24
CA SER A 91 -21.51 -19.25 1.81
C SER A 91 -20.54 -19.65 2.93
N SER A 92 -19.92 -20.82 2.78
CA SER A 92 -18.91 -21.31 3.74
C SER A 92 -17.80 -22.10 3.01
N LYS A 93 -16.62 -22.15 3.63
CA LYS A 93 -15.44 -22.85 3.14
C LYS A 93 -14.69 -23.53 4.26
N THR A 94 -14.13 -24.69 3.97
CA THR A 94 -13.15 -25.32 4.86
C THR A 94 -11.79 -24.65 4.60
N ILE A 95 -11.10 -24.29 5.67
CA ILE A 95 -9.82 -23.57 5.63
C ILE A 95 -8.83 -24.20 6.62
N ASP A 96 -7.53 -24.15 6.27
CA ASP A 96 -6.42 -24.64 7.09
C ASP A 96 -5.57 -23.50 7.67
N ALA A 97 -5.60 -22.32 7.04
CA ALA A 97 -4.86 -21.16 7.50
C ALA A 97 -5.56 -19.84 7.13
N ILE A 98 -5.33 -18.82 7.94
CA ILE A 98 -5.86 -17.46 7.75
C ILE A 98 -4.71 -16.46 7.74
N VAL A 99 -4.67 -15.59 6.72
CA VAL A 99 -3.74 -14.47 6.66
C VAL A 99 -4.53 -13.16 6.62
N LEU A 100 -4.27 -12.30 7.61
CA LEU A 100 -4.90 -10.97 7.72
C LEU A 100 -4.13 -9.98 6.86
N CYS A 101 -4.67 -9.65 5.69
CA CYS A 101 -4.16 -8.64 4.75
C CYS A 101 -4.92 -7.32 4.92
N THR A 102 -5.08 -6.87 6.17
CA THR A 102 -6.00 -5.81 6.58
C THR A 102 -5.34 -4.44 6.73
N GLY A 103 -4.11 -4.28 6.22
CA GLY A 103 -3.33 -3.06 6.28
C GLY A 103 -2.64 -2.85 7.63
N TYR A 104 -2.07 -1.66 7.78
CA TYR A 104 -1.22 -1.30 8.92
C TYR A 104 -1.75 -0.03 9.58
N LEU A 105 -1.52 0.10 10.88
CA LEU A 105 -1.73 1.33 11.62
C LEU A 105 -0.37 1.98 11.89
N HIS A 106 -0.29 3.27 11.67
CA HIS A 106 0.86 4.04 12.10
C HIS A 106 0.85 4.12 13.63
N TYR A 107 1.96 3.73 14.24
CA TYR A 107 2.06 3.66 15.70
C TYR A 107 3.38 4.24 16.19
N PHE A 108 3.29 5.29 17.01
CA PHE A 108 4.44 6.02 17.54
C PHE A 108 4.44 5.97 19.07
N PRO A 109 4.73 4.82 19.72
CA PRO A 109 4.58 4.64 21.17
C PRO A 109 5.55 5.51 21.99
N PHE A 110 6.63 5.96 21.37
CA PHE A 110 7.65 6.82 21.99
C PHE A 110 7.31 8.32 21.96
N MET A 111 6.21 8.70 21.30
CA MET A 111 5.78 10.10 21.19
C MET A 111 4.62 10.40 22.14
N GLU A 112 4.59 11.62 22.68
CA GLU A 112 3.42 12.15 23.38
C GLU A 112 2.21 12.22 22.45
N ASP A 113 0.99 12.01 22.98
CA ASP A 113 -0.25 11.94 22.18
C ASP A 113 -0.45 13.18 21.30
N ARG A 114 -0.16 14.39 21.82
CA ARG A 114 -0.29 15.66 21.07
C ARG A 114 0.67 15.80 19.89
N LEU A 115 1.70 14.97 19.81
CA LEU A 115 2.71 14.96 18.75
C LEU A 115 2.53 13.80 17.78
N ARG A 116 1.64 12.86 18.09
CA ARG A 116 1.39 11.70 17.23
C ARG A 116 0.56 12.10 16.03
N LEU A 117 1.05 11.74 14.86
CA LEU A 117 0.25 11.81 13.64
C LEU A 117 -0.84 10.75 13.70
N VAL A 118 -2.09 11.16 13.45
CA VAL A 118 -3.23 10.26 13.25
C VAL A 118 -3.63 10.37 11.79
N THR A 119 -3.35 9.34 11.02
CA THR A 119 -3.60 9.36 9.59
C THR A 119 -4.14 8.03 9.09
N ALA A 120 -4.90 8.08 8.00
CA ALA A 120 -5.27 6.94 7.18
C ALA A 120 -4.23 6.74 6.07
N ASN A 121 -4.28 5.61 5.39
CA ASN A 121 -3.44 5.34 4.21
C ASN A 121 -3.98 6.15 3.03
N ARG A 122 -3.40 7.33 2.79
CA ARG A 122 -3.78 8.30 1.75
C ARG A 122 -2.54 8.86 1.07
N LEU A 123 -2.72 9.40 -0.15
CA LEU A 123 -1.68 10.14 -0.88
C LEU A 123 -1.42 11.50 -0.22
N ALA A 124 -2.47 12.18 0.25
CA ALA A 124 -2.38 13.40 1.03
C ALA A 124 -2.57 13.08 2.52
N THR A 125 -1.53 13.23 3.30
CA THR A 125 -1.60 13.02 4.74
C THR A 125 -2.11 14.28 5.43
N ALA A 126 -3.21 14.16 6.17
CA ALA A 126 -3.70 15.24 7.01
C ALA A 126 -2.61 15.71 8.00
N ASP A 127 -2.64 16.99 8.33
CA ASP A 127 -1.71 17.64 9.28
C ASP A 127 -0.22 17.66 8.88
N LEU A 128 0.15 17.23 7.66
CA LEU A 128 1.52 17.31 7.16
C LEU A 128 1.65 18.29 6.00
N TYR A 129 2.19 19.48 6.28
CA TYR A 129 2.58 20.44 5.23
C TYR A 129 3.64 19.83 4.33
N LYS A 130 3.45 19.94 3.02
CA LYS A 130 4.29 19.26 2.02
C LYS A 130 4.43 17.76 2.29
N GLY A 131 3.42 17.12 2.96
CA GLY A 131 3.48 15.72 3.34
C GLY A 131 4.59 15.35 4.33
N VAL A 132 5.25 16.33 4.95
CA VAL A 132 6.44 16.15 5.80
C VAL A 132 6.33 16.87 7.14
N ALA A 133 6.18 18.21 7.15
CA ALA A 133 6.24 19.00 8.37
C ALA A 133 4.89 19.01 9.10
N PHE A 134 4.88 18.60 10.38
CA PHE A 134 3.66 18.56 11.18
C PHE A 134 3.14 19.98 11.48
N VAL A 135 1.97 20.34 10.97
CA VAL A 135 1.45 21.72 11.02
C VAL A 135 1.26 22.26 12.44
N HIS A 136 1.03 21.38 13.42
CA HIS A 136 0.87 21.77 14.83
C HIS A 136 2.20 21.93 15.58
N ASN A 137 3.28 21.38 15.04
CA ASN A 137 4.65 21.57 15.51
C ASN A 137 5.64 21.33 14.34
N PRO A 138 5.95 22.35 13.54
CA PRO A 138 6.75 22.19 12.34
C PRO A 138 8.25 21.87 12.57
N LYS A 139 8.66 21.66 13.82
CA LYS A 139 9.96 21.07 14.18
C LYS A 139 9.93 19.53 14.13
N ILE A 140 8.76 18.94 13.93
CA ILE A 140 8.58 17.49 13.76
C ILE A 140 8.31 17.21 12.29
N HIS A 141 9.13 16.33 11.72
CA HIS A 141 8.99 15.87 10.36
C HIS A 141 8.68 14.38 10.35
N TYR A 142 7.69 14.01 9.57
CA TYR A 142 7.30 12.62 9.32
C TYR A 142 7.64 12.25 7.88
N ILE A 143 8.45 11.22 7.69
CA ILE A 143 8.87 10.75 6.36
C ILE A 143 8.13 9.46 6.01
N GLY A 144 7.59 9.37 4.79
CA GLY A 144 7.01 8.14 4.27
C GLY A 144 5.62 7.80 4.80
N MET A 145 4.83 8.80 5.20
CA MET A 145 3.50 8.59 5.79
C MET A 145 2.38 8.42 4.77
N GLN A 146 2.64 8.69 3.50
CA GLN A 146 1.66 8.61 2.42
C GLN A 146 1.51 7.17 1.88
N ASP A 147 0.36 6.87 1.27
CA ASP A 147 0.24 5.76 0.32
C ASP A 147 1.18 5.98 -0.86
N GLN A 148 1.72 4.91 -1.48
CA GLN A 148 2.97 5.02 -2.20
C GLN A 148 2.94 4.40 -3.60
N TRP A 149 3.26 5.23 -4.60
CA TRP A 149 3.70 4.82 -5.92
C TRP A 149 5.24 4.93 -6.05
N PHE A 150 5.81 6.06 -5.64
CA PHE A 150 7.23 6.38 -5.78
C PHE A 150 8.13 5.89 -4.65
N THR A 151 7.61 5.35 -3.58
CA THR A 151 8.28 4.75 -2.42
C THR A 151 9.61 5.43 -2.04
N PHE A 152 10.76 4.82 -2.39
CA PHE A 152 12.08 5.32 -1.97
C PHE A 152 12.43 6.69 -2.55
N ASN A 153 12.11 6.97 -3.81
CA ASN A 153 12.35 8.29 -4.40
C ASN A 153 11.55 9.40 -3.69
N MET A 154 10.33 9.09 -3.27
CA MET A 154 9.52 10.00 -2.47
C MET A 154 10.14 10.22 -1.08
N PHE A 155 10.58 9.15 -0.41
CA PHE A 155 11.21 9.27 0.92
C PHE A 155 12.50 10.08 0.86
N ASP A 156 13.32 9.85 -0.15
CA ASP A 156 14.54 10.62 -0.37
C ASP A 156 14.22 12.09 -0.62
N ALA A 157 13.27 12.40 -1.52
CA ALA A 157 12.87 13.78 -1.80
C ALA A 157 12.33 14.48 -0.52
N GLN A 158 11.52 13.78 0.27
CA GLN A 158 11.04 14.27 1.57
C GLN A 158 12.20 14.52 2.56
N ALA A 159 13.17 13.62 2.63
CA ALA A 159 14.34 13.76 3.50
C ALA A 159 15.20 14.95 3.08
N TRP A 160 15.41 15.18 1.78
CA TRP A 160 16.15 16.33 1.26
C TRP A 160 15.41 17.63 1.54
N TRP A 161 14.12 17.68 1.32
CA TRP A 161 13.30 18.85 1.67
C TRP A 161 13.35 19.14 3.18
N SER A 162 13.21 18.10 4.02
CA SER A 162 13.35 18.19 5.47
C SER A 162 14.71 18.71 5.88
N ARG A 163 15.79 18.22 5.27
CA ARG A 163 17.16 18.73 5.47
C ARG A 163 17.25 20.24 5.22
N ASP A 164 16.67 20.70 4.11
CA ASP A 164 16.79 22.09 3.71
C ASP A 164 15.96 23.03 4.60
N VAL A 165 14.82 22.57 5.10
CA VAL A 165 14.09 23.28 6.17
C VAL A 165 14.93 23.37 7.45
N ILE A 166 15.52 22.26 7.92
CA ILE A 166 16.34 22.23 9.15
C ILE A 166 17.58 23.11 9.01
N MET A 167 18.16 23.16 7.81
CA MET A 167 19.35 23.99 7.51
C MET A 167 19.00 25.47 7.27
N GLY A 168 17.73 25.87 7.29
CA GLY A 168 17.28 27.23 7.03
C GLY A 168 17.48 27.66 5.56
N ARG A 169 17.47 26.72 4.62
CA ARG A 169 17.50 26.98 3.17
C ARG A 169 16.10 27.16 2.60
N ILE A 170 15.11 26.55 3.26
CA ILE A 170 13.68 26.67 2.98
C ILE A 170 13.02 27.22 4.23
N ASP A 171 12.35 28.37 4.10
CA ASP A 171 11.56 28.98 5.16
C ASP A 171 10.14 28.39 5.15
N LEU A 172 9.68 27.96 6.31
CA LEU A 172 8.29 27.51 6.46
C LEU A 172 7.34 28.70 6.51
N PRO A 173 6.19 28.67 5.83
CA PRO A 173 5.18 29.70 5.92
C PRO A 173 4.46 29.67 7.27
N THR A 174 3.48 30.58 7.45
CA THR A 174 2.65 30.58 8.67
C THR A 174 1.81 29.29 8.77
N GLN A 175 1.37 28.97 9.98
CA GLN A 175 0.55 27.78 10.22
C GLN A 175 -0.73 27.77 9.36
N GLU A 176 -1.36 28.95 9.21
CA GLU A 176 -2.59 29.08 8.40
C GLU A 176 -2.33 28.71 6.93
N VAL A 177 -1.20 29.13 6.38
CA VAL A 177 -0.79 28.79 5.01
C VAL A 177 -0.49 27.30 4.90
N MET A 178 0.19 26.70 5.88
CA MET A 178 0.45 25.27 5.92
C MET A 178 -0.86 24.44 5.95
N ILE A 179 -1.82 24.85 6.78
CA ILE A 179 -3.14 24.19 6.87
C ILE A 179 -3.91 24.31 5.55
N SER A 180 -3.85 25.48 4.89
CA SER A 180 -4.50 25.67 3.57
C SER A 180 -3.90 24.72 2.53
N ASP A 181 -2.58 24.61 2.44
CA ASP A 181 -1.90 23.67 1.53
C ASP A 181 -2.32 22.21 1.78
N VAL A 182 -2.38 21.79 3.05
CA VAL A 182 -2.85 20.44 3.40
C VAL A 182 -4.28 20.19 2.91
N ASN A 183 -5.18 21.14 3.14
CA ASN A 183 -6.58 21.03 2.70
C ASN A 183 -6.70 20.96 1.18
N ASP A 184 -5.92 21.78 0.45
CA ASP A 184 -5.90 21.79 -1.01
C ASP A 184 -5.39 20.43 -1.56
N ARG A 185 -4.38 19.84 -0.93
CA ARG A 185 -3.85 18.51 -1.30
C ARG A 185 -4.86 17.41 -1.06
N VAL A 186 -5.56 17.45 0.08
CA VAL A 186 -6.64 16.49 0.39
C VAL A 186 -7.78 16.63 -0.61
N ALA A 187 -8.21 17.86 -0.90
CA ALA A 187 -9.27 18.10 -1.88
C ALA A 187 -8.88 17.63 -3.30
N ARG A 188 -7.61 17.81 -3.69
CA ARG A 188 -7.10 17.34 -4.98
C ARG A 188 -7.05 15.81 -5.04
N GLU A 189 -6.67 15.11 -3.97
CA GLU A 189 -6.74 13.65 -3.89
C GLU A 189 -8.18 13.15 -3.99
N ASP A 190 -9.10 13.77 -3.25
CA ASP A 190 -10.53 13.41 -3.24
C ASP A 190 -11.21 13.62 -4.61
N ALA A 191 -10.67 14.50 -5.44
CA ALA A 191 -11.15 14.72 -6.80
C ALA A 191 -10.66 13.66 -7.80
N GLY A 192 -9.62 12.90 -7.47
CA GLY A 192 -9.09 11.81 -8.28
C GLY A 192 -10.09 10.66 -8.42
N GLN A 193 -10.15 10.05 -9.60
CA GLN A 193 -11.17 9.05 -9.93
C GLN A 193 -10.62 7.63 -10.05
N ASP A 194 -9.32 7.50 -10.32
CA ASP A 194 -8.70 6.20 -10.55
C ASP A 194 -7.20 6.14 -10.16
N ASP A 195 -6.60 4.99 -10.36
CA ASP A 195 -5.17 4.77 -10.09
C ASP A 195 -4.25 5.68 -10.93
N TYR A 196 -4.68 6.13 -12.10
CA TYR A 196 -3.86 6.98 -12.95
C TYR A 196 -3.80 8.40 -12.39
N ASP A 197 -4.92 8.91 -11.88
CA ASP A 197 -4.96 10.17 -11.15
C ASP A 197 -4.08 10.12 -9.91
N ALA A 198 -4.13 9.00 -9.17
CA ALA A 198 -3.29 8.77 -8.00
C ALA A 198 -1.78 8.75 -8.34
N ILE A 199 -1.39 8.09 -9.44
CA ILE A 199 0.01 8.05 -9.91
C ILE A 199 0.50 9.46 -10.25
N TRP A 200 -0.27 10.22 -11.03
CA TRP A 200 0.09 11.58 -11.42
C TRP A 200 0.07 12.55 -10.24
N TYR A 201 -0.90 12.41 -9.33
CA TYR A 201 -0.91 13.19 -8.09
C TYR A 201 0.41 13.05 -7.34
N GLN A 202 0.88 11.82 -7.13
CA GLN A 202 2.12 11.58 -6.39
C GLN A 202 3.37 11.96 -7.21
N GLY A 203 3.34 11.81 -8.54
CA GLY A 203 4.40 12.28 -9.42
C GLY A 203 4.59 13.80 -9.31
N ASP A 204 3.52 14.58 -9.40
CA ASP A 204 3.56 16.04 -9.23
C ASP A 204 4.07 16.42 -7.84
N TYR A 205 3.64 15.71 -6.81
CA TYR A 205 4.11 15.92 -5.43
C TYR A 205 5.62 15.66 -5.29
N VAL A 206 6.12 14.55 -5.82
CA VAL A 206 7.56 14.24 -5.77
C VAL A 206 8.36 15.27 -6.57
N LYS A 207 7.85 15.66 -7.74
CA LYS A 207 8.49 16.71 -8.57
C LYS A 207 8.56 18.05 -7.84
N GLU A 208 7.51 18.43 -7.13
CA GLU A 208 7.48 19.66 -6.32
C GLU A 208 8.61 19.68 -5.27
N LEU A 209 8.81 18.58 -4.53
CA LEU A 209 9.90 18.48 -3.55
C LEU A 209 11.29 18.51 -4.19
N ILE A 210 11.44 17.88 -5.36
CA ILE A 210 12.70 17.91 -6.12
C ILE A 210 13.02 19.32 -6.59
N ASP A 211 12.05 20.03 -7.13
CA ASP A 211 12.24 21.38 -7.69
C ASP A 211 12.58 22.42 -6.59
N GLU A 212 12.23 22.17 -5.33
CA GLU A 212 12.54 23.03 -4.19
C GLU A 212 13.93 22.77 -3.57
N THR A 213 14.63 21.71 -3.98
CA THR A 213 15.91 21.27 -3.39
C THR A 213 16.98 21.03 -4.46
N ASP A 214 18.18 20.66 -3.99
CA ASP A 214 19.27 20.18 -4.86
C ASP A 214 19.25 18.65 -5.07
N TYR A 215 18.08 18.00 -4.86
CA TYR A 215 17.92 16.56 -5.12
C TYR A 215 18.22 16.25 -6.58
N PRO A 216 18.97 15.18 -6.87
CA PRO A 216 19.24 14.78 -8.24
C PRO A 216 17.94 14.53 -9.03
N SER A 217 17.67 15.35 -10.03
CA SER A 217 16.47 15.22 -10.86
C SER A 217 16.46 13.90 -11.62
N PHE A 218 15.28 13.32 -11.78
CA PHE A 218 15.03 12.16 -12.64
C PHE A 218 13.74 12.37 -13.43
N ASP A 219 13.50 11.52 -14.42
CA ASP A 219 12.30 11.60 -15.27
C ASP A 219 11.05 11.12 -14.50
N VAL A 220 10.46 12.02 -13.71
CA VAL A 220 9.24 11.75 -12.92
C VAL A 220 8.05 11.42 -13.84
N GLU A 221 7.92 12.13 -14.97
CA GLU A 221 6.85 11.87 -15.93
C GLU A 221 7.00 10.49 -16.58
N GLY A 222 8.23 10.13 -16.95
CA GLY A 222 8.54 8.77 -17.42
C GLY A 222 8.22 7.72 -16.40
N ALA A 223 8.49 7.95 -15.10
CA ALA A 223 8.12 7.05 -14.03
C ALA A 223 6.60 6.88 -13.92
N CYS A 224 5.80 7.95 -14.00
CA CYS A 224 4.34 7.87 -14.03
C CYS A 224 3.84 7.02 -15.21
N LYS A 225 4.44 7.17 -16.39
CA LYS A 225 4.09 6.37 -17.59
C LYS A 225 4.40 4.88 -17.38
N VAL A 226 5.55 4.58 -16.78
CA VAL A 226 5.93 3.19 -16.43
C VAL A 226 4.98 2.58 -15.41
N PHE A 227 4.58 3.31 -14.37
CA PHE A 227 3.56 2.84 -13.42
C PHE A 227 2.21 2.57 -14.08
N LYS A 228 1.79 3.43 -15.02
CA LYS A 228 0.57 3.20 -15.82
C LYS A 228 0.67 1.92 -16.65
N GLU A 229 1.79 1.70 -17.31
CA GLU A 229 2.05 0.49 -18.10
C GLU A 229 2.03 -0.75 -17.21
N TRP A 230 2.72 -0.69 -16.05
CA TRP A 230 2.72 -1.76 -15.05
C TRP A 230 1.31 -2.12 -14.56
N LYS A 231 0.46 -1.12 -14.27
CA LYS A 231 -0.95 -1.35 -13.91
C LYS A 231 -1.72 -2.00 -15.05
N GLY A 232 -1.44 -1.61 -16.30
CA GLY A 232 -2.04 -2.24 -17.48
C GLY A 232 -1.68 -3.73 -17.60
N HIS A 233 -0.40 -4.07 -17.40
CA HIS A 233 0.05 -5.47 -17.38
C HIS A 233 -0.57 -6.25 -16.24
N LYS A 234 -0.64 -5.68 -15.04
CA LYS A 234 -1.29 -6.28 -13.88
C LYS A 234 -2.76 -6.59 -14.14
N LYS A 235 -3.50 -5.64 -14.71
CA LYS A 235 -4.91 -5.84 -15.08
C LYS A 235 -5.09 -6.92 -16.13
N LYS A 236 -4.14 -7.04 -17.07
CA LYS A 236 -4.17 -8.04 -18.14
C LYS A 236 -3.88 -9.45 -17.62
N ASN A 237 -2.92 -9.62 -16.72
CA ASN A 237 -2.57 -10.91 -16.13
C ASN A 237 -1.90 -10.73 -14.77
N ILE A 238 -2.67 -10.89 -13.69
CA ILE A 238 -2.23 -10.73 -12.31
C ILE A 238 -1.15 -11.74 -11.91
N MET A 239 -1.08 -12.91 -12.53
CA MET A 239 -0.15 -13.98 -12.15
C MET A 239 1.24 -13.82 -12.75
N THR A 240 1.38 -13.09 -13.87
CA THR A 240 2.63 -12.97 -14.64
C THR A 240 3.08 -11.52 -14.89
N PHE A 241 2.33 -10.50 -14.45
CA PHE A 241 2.65 -9.10 -14.73
C PHE A 241 4.05 -8.67 -14.22
N ARG A 242 4.56 -9.32 -13.17
CA ARG A 242 5.90 -9.07 -12.62
C ARG A 242 7.04 -9.62 -13.47
N ASP A 243 6.73 -10.48 -14.44
CA ASP A 243 7.72 -11.03 -15.38
C ASP A 243 8.06 -10.03 -16.49
N ASN A 244 7.32 -8.92 -16.61
CA ASN A 244 7.61 -7.88 -17.58
C ASN A 244 8.81 -7.03 -17.15
N SER A 245 9.63 -6.62 -18.14
CA SER A 245 10.74 -5.69 -17.94
C SER A 245 10.33 -4.28 -18.28
N TYR A 246 10.87 -3.32 -17.53
CA TYR A 246 10.62 -1.90 -17.72
C TYR A 246 11.94 -1.13 -17.87
N LYS A 247 11.90 -0.06 -18.66
CA LYS A 247 13.06 0.80 -18.84
C LYS A 247 13.28 1.67 -17.62
N SER A 248 14.50 1.66 -17.09
CA SER A 248 14.89 2.54 -15.99
C SER A 248 14.78 4.00 -16.39
N VAL A 249 14.04 4.79 -15.62
CA VAL A 249 13.93 6.26 -15.81
C VAL A 249 15.18 7.00 -15.35
N ILE A 250 16.10 6.33 -14.66
CA ILE A 250 17.38 6.90 -14.20
C ILE A 250 18.50 6.61 -15.18
N THR A 251 18.66 5.33 -15.56
CA THR A 251 19.79 4.88 -16.41
C THR A 251 19.43 4.72 -17.89
N GLY A 252 18.13 4.66 -18.21
CA GLY A 252 17.64 4.36 -19.55
C GLY A 252 17.83 2.91 -20.01
N SER A 253 18.41 2.03 -19.18
CA SER A 253 18.60 0.62 -19.48
C SER A 253 17.32 -0.19 -19.19
N MET A 254 17.16 -1.31 -19.92
CA MET A 254 16.11 -2.31 -19.61
C MET A 254 16.58 -3.20 -18.46
N ALA A 255 15.69 -3.47 -17.51
CA ALA A 255 15.94 -4.51 -16.52
C ALA A 255 16.02 -5.88 -17.22
N PRO A 256 16.91 -6.80 -16.77
CA PRO A 256 16.92 -8.15 -17.28
C PRO A 256 15.61 -8.86 -16.93
N ILE A 257 15.14 -9.72 -17.83
CA ILE A 257 14.02 -10.63 -17.54
C ILE A 257 14.56 -11.76 -16.70
N HIS A 258 14.01 -11.92 -15.50
CA HIS A 258 14.33 -13.06 -14.63
C HIS A 258 13.25 -14.14 -14.85
N HIS A 259 13.68 -15.28 -15.36
CA HIS A 259 12.82 -16.47 -15.56
C HIS A 259 12.88 -17.39 -14.34
#